data_172fba83494cf8b52f7996f270002d61
#
_entry.id   172fba83494cf8b52f7996f270002d61
#
_cell.length_a   1.000
_cell.length_b   1.000
_cell.length_c   1.000
_cell.angle_alpha   90.00
_cell.angle_beta   90.00
_cell.angle_gamma   90.00
#
_symmetry.space_group_name_H-M   'P 1'
#
loop_
_entity.id
_entity.type
_entity.pdbx_description
1 polymer ?
#
loop_
_entity_poly.entity_id
_entity_poly.type
_entity_poly.pdbx_seq_one_letter_code
_entity_poly.pdbx_strand_id
1 'polypeptide(L)'
;TPHTSNGQVREMERLNSQPPIRMINIARCYRRQQDTTHTQMFHQFEGLVVDTDITIQHLKGTLDFFAQQFYGPGTKSRIRPFHFQFTEPSFEVDFSCHVCGGTGLIKEPAGEERKCRFCKSGWHEVGGAGMVHPNVLKAGGIDPDRYTGFAFGWGVERTYTLKPGLEIDDIRLFYSGESAFLQQF
;
A
#
# COMPACT_ATOMS: atom_id res chain seq x y z
N THR A 1 -13.26 6.06 -11.14
CA THR A 1 -12.01 5.38 -11.52
C THR A 1 -11.78 4.13 -10.66
N PRO A 2 -11.23 3.04 -11.21
CA PRO A 2 -10.89 1.84 -10.42
C PRO A 2 -9.52 1.95 -9.72
N HIS A 3 -8.73 3.00 -10.03
CA HIS A 3 -7.35 3.16 -9.58
C HIS A 3 -6.92 4.62 -9.54
N THR A 4 -5.99 4.98 -8.65
CA THR A 4 -5.42 6.33 -8.57
C THR A 4 -4.27 6.57 -9.54
N SER A 5 -3.70 5.52 -10.13
CA SER A 5 -2.47 5.58 -10.96
C SER A 5 -2.58 6.44 -12.21
N ASN A 6 -3.80 6.74 -12.68
CA ASN A 6 -4.01 7.72 -13.74
C ASN A 6 -3.58 9.15 -13.35
N GLY A 7 -3.42 9.41 -12.05
CA GLY A 7 -2.87 10.66 -11.53
C GLY A 7 -1.38 10.84 -11.79
N GLN A 8 -0.63 9.75 -12.00
CA GLN A 8 0.83 9.80 -12.21
C GLN A 8 1.20 10.64 -13.44
N VAL A 9 0.65 10.28 -14.60
CA VAL A 9 0.93 11.00 -15.85
C VAL A 9 0.46 12.46 -15.78
N ARG A 10 -0.73 12.69 -15.21
CA ARG A 10 -1.26 14.04 -15.01
C ARG A 10 -0.36 14.90 -14.14
N GLU A 11 0.23 14.34 -13.09
CA GLU A 11 1.17 15.08 -12.25
C GLU A 11 2.49 15.36 -12.98
N MET A 12 2.99 14.40 -13.75
CA MET A 12 4.16 14.62 -14.61
C MET A 12 3.92 15.78 -15.59
N GLU A 13 2.78 15.79 -16.27
CA GLU A 13 2.38 16.87 -17.20
C GLU A 13 2.22 18.22 -16.46
N ARG A 14 1.56 18.21 -15.28
CA ARG A 14 1.36 19.41 -14.45
C ARG A 14 2.67 20.09 -14.06
N LEU A 15 3.71 19.29 -13.85
CA LEU A 15 5.07 19.74 -13.51
C LEU A 15 5.94 19.97 -14.76
N ASN A 16 5.33 20.08 -15.95
CA ASN A 16 6.01 20.25 -17.23
C ASN A 16 7.08 19.17 -17.49
N SER A 17 6.82 17.96 -17.04
CA SER A 17 7.71 16.80 -17.18
C SER A 17 9.13 17.03 -16.63
N GLN A 18 9.24 17.82 -15.57
CA GLN A 18 10.51 18.20 -14.96
C GLN A 18 10.72 17.46 -13.62
N PRO A 19 11.50 16.37 -13.57
CA PRO A 19 11.95 15.78 -12.31
C PRO A 19 12.87 16.75 -11.51
N PRO A 20 12.92 16.62 -10.16
CA PRO A 20 12.34 15.55 -9.36
C PRO A 20 10.82 15.70 -9.14
N ILE A 21 10.08 14.60 -9.31
CA ILE A 21 8.64 14.55 -9.04
C ILE A 21 8.38 13.70 -7.81
N ARG A 22 7.62 14.24 -6.87
CA ARG A 22 7.17 13.54 -5.67
C ARG A 22 5.70 13.84 -5.47
N MET A 23 4.87 12.81 -5.55
CA MET A 23 3.43 12.93 -5.49
C MET A 23 2.85 12.00 -4.43
N ILE A 24 1.86 12.48 -3.70
CA ILE A 24 0.86 11.67 -3.01
C ILE A 24 -0.49 11.99 -3.63
N ASN A 25 -1.21 10.95 -4.01
CA ASN A 25 -2.57 11.04 -4.55
C ASN A 25 -3.51 10.20 -3.69
N ILE A 26 -4.60 10.82 -3.22
CA ILE A 26 -5.66 10.14 -2.47
C ILE A 26 -6.96 10.39 -3.19
N ALA A 27 -7.63 9.32 -3.60
CA ALA A 27 -8.89 9.43 -4.31
C ALA A 27 -9.83 8.25 -4.03
N ARG A 28 -11.12 8.46 -4.26
CA ARG A 28 -12.11 7.40 -4.24
C ARG A 28 -11.96 6.50 -5.46
N CYS A 29 -11.91 5.19 -5.20
CA CYS A 29 -11.88 4.15 -6.22
C CYS A 29 -13.13 3.29 -6.14
N TYR A 30 -13.54 2.75 -7.28
CA TYR A 30 -14.78 1.98 -7.41
C TYR A 30 -14.50 0.65 -8.09
N ARG A 31 -14.88 -0.46 -7.42
CA ARG A 31 -14.74 -1.82 -7.93
C ARG A 31 -16.02 -2.61 -7.63
N ARG A 32 -16.36 -3.59 -8.45
CA ARG A 32 -17.59 -4.40 -8.28
C ARG A 32 -17.50 -5.45 -7.15
N GLN A 33 -16.41 -5.50 -6.41
CA GLN A 33 -16.21 -6.45 -5.31
C GLN A 33 -16.83 -5.94 -4.02
N GLN A 34 -17.48 -6.83 -3.27
CA GLN A 34 -18.02 -6.54 -1.95
C GLN A 34 -17.99 -7.81 -1.08
N ASP A 35 -17.19 -7.79 -0.02
CA ASP A 35 -17.10 -8.80 1.03
C ASP A 35 -16.58 -8.17 2.32
N THR A 36 -16.21 -8.96 3.34
CA THR A 36 -15.67 -8.45 4.62
C THR A 36 -14.35 -7.69 4.48
N THR A 37 -13.65 -7.88 3.36
CA THR A 37 -12.34 -7.26 3.07
C THR A 37 -12.37 -6.29 1.89
N HIS A 38 -13.52 -6.15 1.23
CA HIS A 38 -13.71 -5.29 0.06
C HIS A 38 -15.03 -4.52 0.13
N THR A 39 -14.99 -3.24 -0.23
CA THR A 39 -16.17 -2.40 -0.48
C THR A 39 -16.18 -1.95 -1.94
N GLN A 40 -17.38 -1.68 -2.46
CA GLN A 40 -17.53 -1.19 -3.84
C GLN A 40 -16.88 0.18 -4.06
N MET A 41 -16.87 1.01 -3.02
CA MET A 41 -16.17 2.30 -2.98
C MET A 41 -15.19 2.28 -1.80
N PHE A 42 -13.95 2.69 -2.05
CA PHE A 42 -12.90 2.82 -1.04
C PHE A 42 -11.96 3.96 -1.41
N HIS A 43 -11.16 4.40 -0.47
CA HIS A 43 -10.10 5.38 -0.73
C HIS A 43 -8.79 4.67 -1.02
N GLN A 44 -8.15 5.04 -2.10
CA GLN A 44 -6.79 4.59 -2.41
C GLN A 44 -5.81 5.74 -2.20
N PHE A 45 -4.73 5.43 -1.53
CA PHE A 45 -3.57 6.27 -1.32
C PHE A 45 -2.44 5.75 -2.21
N GLU A 46 -1.80 6.64 -2.95
CA GLU A 46 -0.74 6.31 -3.89
C GLU A 46 0.41 7.31 -3.77
N GLY A 47 1.64 6.79 -3.80
CA GLY A 47 2.85 7.59 -3.89
C GLY A 47 3.59 7.37 -5.21
N LEU A 48 4.20 8.44 -5.73
CA LEU A 48 5.08 8.42 -6.89
C LEU A 48 6.34 9.22 -6.60
N VAL A 49 7.49 8.66 -6.97
CA VAL A 49 8.77 9.36 -7.00
C VAL A 49 9.40 9.14 -8.36
N VAL A 50 9.83 10.21 -9.03
CA VAL A 50 10.63 10.16 -10.28
C VAL A 50 11.80 11.10 -10.13
N ASP A 51 13.00 10.57 -10.31
CA ASP A 51 14.26 11.33 -10.26
C ASP A 51 15.36 10.56 -11.01
N THR A 52 16.58 11.05 -11.00
CA THR A 52 17.75 10.29 -11.45
C THR A 52 18.07 9.18 -10.45
N ASP A 53 18.52 8.03 -10.94
CA ASP A 53 19.06 6.91 -10.14
C ASP A 53 18.11 6.35 -9.06
N ILE A 54 16.80 6.47 -9.25
CA ILE A 54 15.80 5.84 -8.36
C ILE A 54 15.83 4.32 -8.56
N THR A 55 15.89 3.58 -7.46
CA THR A 55 16.05 2.13 -7.45
C THR A 55 14.99 1.42 -6.58
N ILE A 56 14.93 0.09 -6.70
CA ILE A 56 14.08 -0.76 -5.84
C ILE A 56 14.43 -0.59 -4.35
N GLN A 57 15.71 -0.31 -4.02
CA GLN A 57 16.13 -0.04 -2.64
C GLN A 57 15.47 1.22 -2.08
N HIS A 58 15.31 2.26 -2.88
CA HIS A 58 14.59 3.47 -2.49
C HIS A 58 13.11 3.19 -2.23
N LEU A 59 12.47 2.39 -3.10
CA LEU A 59 11.10 1.91 -2.88
C LEU A 59 11.02 1.13 -1.56
N LYS A 60 11.88 0.11 -1.39
CA LYS A 60 11.87 -0.74 -0.19
C LYS A 60 12.10 0.07 1.09
N GLY A 61 13.03 1.02 1.08
CA GLY A 61 13.28 1.93 2.20
C GLY A 61 12.05 2.79 2.54
N THR A 62 11.33 3.28 1.52
CA THR A 62 10.09 4.05 1.70
C THR A 62 8.99 3.19 2.33
N LEU A 63 8.83 1.95 1.88
CA LEU A 63 7.85 1.00 2.44
C LEU A 63 8.18 0.65 3.89
N ASP A 64 9.45 0.40 4.23
CA ASP A 64 9.88 0.13 5.62
C ASP A 64 9.65 1.35 6.52
N PHE A 65 9.98 2.53 6.04
CA PHE A 65 9.73 3.77 6.77
C PHE A 65 8.25 3.96 7.07
N PHE A 66 7.38 3.80 6.05
CA PHE A 66 5.94 3.88 6.25
C PHE A 66 5.45 2.84 7.26
N ALA A 67 5.86 1.58 7.11
CA ALA A 67 5.45 0.50 8.01
C ALA A 67 5.78 0.80 9.48
N GLN A 68 6.99 1.31 9.75
CA GLN A 68 7.44 1.64 11.10
C GLN A 68 6.73 2.87 11.67
N GLN A 69 6.52 3.92 10.85
CA GLN A 69 5.84 5.14 11.29
C GLN A 69 4.34 4.92 11.55
N PHE A 70 3.70 4.10 10.72
CA PHE A 70 2.25 3.92 10.79
C PHE A 70 1.81 2.81 11.75
N TYR A 71 2.52 1.67 11.74
CA TYR A 71 2.18 0.49 12.56
C TYR A 71 3.05 0.32 13.80
N GLY A 72 4.12 1.10 13.92
CA GLY A 72 5.01 1.09 15.05
C GLY A 72 6.38 0.43 14.80
N PRO A 73 7.32 0.66 15.73
CA PRO A 73 8.69 0.14 15.63
C PRO A 73 8.73 -1.39 15.48
N GLY A 74 9.62 -1.89 14.63
CA GLY A 74 9.81 -3.32 14.39
C GLY A 74 8.90 -3.92 13.31
N THR A 75 7.90 -3.17 12.80
CA THR A 75 7.13 -3.59 11.62
C THR A 75 8.04 -3.62 10.40
N LYS A 76 7.98 -4.71 9.66
CA LYS A 76 8.79 -4.94 8.44
C LYS A 76 7.90 -4.97 7.22
N SER A 77 8.40 -4.47 6.09
CA SER A 77 7.77 -4.70 4.80
C SER A 77 8.42 -5.90 4.09
N ARG A 78 7.65 -6.54 3.23
CA ARG A 78 8.09 -7.56 2.28
C ARG A 78 7.48 -7.25 0.92
N ILE A 79 8.26 -7.38 -0.14
CA ILE A 79 7.79 -7.28 -1.51
C ILE A 79 7.84 -8.67 -2.15
N ARG A 80 6.80 -9.04 -2.87
CA ARG A 80 6.68 -10.30 -3.62
C ARG A 80 6.50 -9.99 -5.11
N PRO A 81 7.18 -10.68 -6.03
CA PRO A 81 6.97 -10.46 -7.46
C PRO A 81 5.50 -10.59 -7.86
N PHE A 82 5.05 -9.65 -8.67
CA PHE A 82 3.71 -9.61 -9.23
C PHE A 82 3.73 -8.96 -10.62
N HIS A 83 2.58 -8.77 -11.25
CA HIS A 83 2.49 -8.08 -12.53
C HIS A 83 1.43 -6.98 -12.50
N PHE A 84 1.86 -5.75 -12.80
CA PHE A 84 0.99 -4.63 -13.14
C PHE A 84 1.46 -4.01 -14.46
N GLN A 85 0.54 -3.63 -15.33
CA GLN A 85 0.87 -3.10 -16.67
C GLN A 85 1.63 -1.76 -16.65
N PHE A 86 1.58 -1.05 -15.53
CA PHE A 86 2.16 0.30 -15.36
C PHE A 86 3.43 0.34 -14.50
N THR A 87 3.92 -0.82 -14.06
CA THR A 87 5.20 -0.96 -13.34
C THR A 87 6.02 -2.12 -13.85
N GLU A 88 7.36 -1.99 -13.83
CA GLU A 88 8.31 -3.04 -14.20
C GLU A 88 9.66 -2.80 -13.51
N PRO A 89 10.10 -3.68 -12.57
CA PRO A 89 9.35 -4.80 -12.02
C PRO A 89 8.20 -4.36 -11.11
N SER A 90 7.20 -5.26 -10.98
CA SER A 90 6.03 -5.07 -10.14
C SER A 90 6.06 -5.98 -8.92
N PHE A 91 5.47 -5.51 -7.81
CA PHE A 91 5.44 -6.23 -6.55
C PHE A 91 4.10 -6.07 -5.83
N GLU A 92 3.66 -7.11 -5.16
CA GLU A 92 2.74 -7.01 -4.03
C GLU A 92 3.52 -6.66 -2.77
N VAL A 93 2.91 -5.85 -1.91
CA VAL A 93 3.50 -5.37 -0.67
C VAL A 93 2.78 -5.98 0.51
N ASP A 94 3.55 -6.62 1.39
CA ASP A 94 3.06 -7.14 2.66
C ASP A 94 3.74 -6.42 3.83
N PHE A 95 2.98 -6.21 4.91
CA PHE A 95 3.53 -5.79 6.21
C PHE A 95 3.44 -6.92 7.24
N SER A 96 4.46 -7.00 8.11
CA SER A 96 4.46 -8.01 9.17
C SER A 96 3.34 -7.76 10.17
N CYS A 97 2.69 -8.83 10.58
CA CYS A 97 1.61 -8.78 11.55
C CYS A 97 2.13 -8.34 12.93
N HIS A 98 1.57 -7.30 13.49
CA HIS A 98 1.94 -6.79 14.81
C HIS A 98 1.55 -7.73 15.94
N VAL A 99 0.48 -8.54 15.78
CA VAL A 99 -0.02 -9.47 16.82
C VAL A 99 0.94 -10.61 17.05
N CYS A 100 1.53 -11.19 15.99
CA CYS A 100 2.44 -12.33 16.08
C CYS A 100 3.91 -11.99 15.73
N GLY A 101 4.23 -10.72 15.55
CA GLY A 101 5.57 -10.29 15.18
C GLY A 101 6.08 -10.84 13.83
N GLY A 102 5.16 -11.20 12.92
CA GLY A 102 5.52 -11.73 11.60
C GLY A 102 5.71 -13.26 11.55
N THR A 103 5.53 -13.97 12.68
CA THR A 103 5.76 -15.44 12.74
C THR A 103 4.58 -16.27 12.22
N GLY A 104 3.37 -15.73 12.25
CA GLY A 104 2.13 -16.49 12.00
C GLY A 104 1.67 -17.33 13.19
N LEU A 105 2.44 -17.37 14.26
CA LEU A 105 2.18 -18.16 15.46
C LEU A 105 2.10 -17.26 16.69
N ILE A 106 1.25 -17.62 17.64
CA ILE A 106 1.12 -16.99 18.96
C ILE A 106 1.48 -18.02 20.00
N LYS A 107 2.39 -17.67 20.92
CA LYS A 107 2.74 -18.48 22.08
C LYS A 107 1.73 -18.25 23.20
N GLU A 108 1.09 -19.30 23.65
CA GLU A 108 0.21 -19.28 24.82
C GLU A 108 1.04 -19.38 26.11
N PRO A 109 0.51 -18.91 27.24
CA PRO A 109 1.21 -18.99 28.56
C PRO A 109 1.62 -20.41 28.96
N ALA A 110 0.90 -21.43 28.49
CA ALA A 110 1.21 -22.85 28.72
C ALA A 110 2.35 -23.40 27.83
N GLY A 111 2.95 -22.55 26.94
CA GLY A 111 4.04 -22.95 26.05
C GLY A 111 3.57 -23.55 24.72
N GLU A 112 2.28 -23.73 24.52
CA GLU A 112 1.71 -24.18 23.26
C GLU A 112 1.71 -23.07 22.21
N GLU A 113 1.91 -23.44 20.93
CA GLU A 113 1.83 -22.51 19.81
C GLU A 113 0.53 -22.70 19.05
N ARG A 114 -0.18 -21.61 18.77
CA ARG A 114 -1.35 -21.63 17.88
C ARG A 114 -1.18 -20.67 16.70
N LYS A 115 -1.86 -20.96 15.61
CA LYS A 115 -1.90 -20.04 14.45
C LYS A 115 -2.49 -18.68 14.84
N CYS A 116 -1.84 -17.63 14.40
CA CYS A 116 -2.37 -16.29 14.54
C CYS A 116 -3.69 -16.14 13.77
N ARG A 117 -4.76 -15.83 14.48
CA ARG A 117 -6.09 -15.64 13.86
C ARG A 117 -6.18 -14.36 13.04
N PHE A 118 -5.34 -13.37 13.36
CA PHE A 118 -5.35 -12.07 12.72
C PHE A 118 -4.73 -12.10 11.31
N CYS A 119 -3.60 -12.80 11.10
CA CYS A 119 -2.88 -12.79 9.83
C CYS A 119 -2.74 -14.14 9.13
N LYS A 120 -2.94 -15.26 9.83
CA LYS A 120 -2.75 -16.64 9.36
C LYS A 120 -1.32 -17.03 8.98
N SER A 121 -0.51 -16.13 8.39
CA SER A 121 0.82 -16.40 7.83
C SER A 121 1.95 -15.52 8.36
N GLY A 122 1.66 -14.60 9.28
CA GLY A 122 2.61 -13.60 9.77
C GLY A 122 2.62 -12.28 8.98
N TRP A 123 1.93 -12.22 7.85
CA TRP A 123 1.97 -11.09 6.94
C TRP A 123 0.58 -10.68 6.46
N HIS A 124 0.40 -9.39 6.21
CA HIS A 124 -0.80 -8.80 5.62
C HIS A 124 -0.45 -8.14 4.29
N GLU A 125 -1.10 -8.58 3.24
CA GLU A 125 -1.04 -7.90 1.95
C GLU A 125 -1.79 -6.56 2.03
N VAL A 126 -1.12 -5.48 1.68
CA VAL A 126 -1.70 -4.13 1.75
C VAL A 126 -1.97 -3.53 0.37
N GLY A 127 -1.15 -3.86 -0.63
CA GLY A 127 -1.32 -3.32 -1.98
C GLY A 127 -0.18 -3.64 -2.92
N GLY A 128 -0.06 -2.83 -3.97
CA GLY A 128 0.95 -2.99 -5.01
C GLY A 128 2.00 -1.88 -5.01
N ALA A 129 3.18 -2.20 -5.54
CA ALA A 129 4.26 -1.27 -5.77
C ALA A 129 5.12 -1.71 -6.96
N GLY A 130 5.99 -0.85 -7.44
CA GLY A 130 6.95 -1.22 -8.49
C GLY A 130 7.73 -0.03 -9.01
N MET A 131 8.68 -0.31 -9.88
CA MET A 131 9.34 0.73 -10.65
C MET A 131 8.39 1.21 -11.75
N VAL A 132 8.34 2.51 -11.97
CA VAL A 132 7.46 3.09 -13.00
C VAL A 132 7.85 2.54 -14.37
N HIS A 133 6.88 1.99 -15.09
CA HIS A 133 7.15 1.44 -16.42
C HIS A 133 7.67 2.52 -17.38
N PRO A 134 8.69 2.25 -18.24
CA PRO A 134 9.22 3.24 -19.18
C PRO A 134 8.17 3.91 -20.06
N ASN A 135 7.13 3.16 -20.48
CA ASN A 135 6.04 3.73 -21.27
C ASN A 135 5.19 4.74 -20.50
N VAL A 136 5.08 4.60 -19.16
CA VAL A 136 4.38 5.58 -18.31
C VAL A 136 5.20 6.87 -18.20
N LEU A 137 6.54 6.77 -18.05
CA LEU A 137 7.43 7.93 -18.07
C LEU A 137 7.34 8.67 -19.43
N LYS A 138 7.40 7.93 -20.54
CA LYS A 138 7.24 8.50 -21.90
C LYS A 138 5.89 9.20 -22.06
N ALA A 139 4.80 8.58 -21.60
CA ALA A 139 3.47 9.19 -21.64
C ALA A 139 3.39 10.50 -20.83
N GLY A 140 4.15 10.59 -19.74
CA GLY A 140 4.31 11.81 -18.94
C GLY A 140 5.36 12.80 -19.48
N GLY A 141 5.92 12.56 -20.68
CA GLY A 141 6.92 13.42 -21.31
C GLY A 141 8.31 13.34 -20.67
N ILE A 142 8.59 12.28 -19.90
CA ILE A 142 9.86 12.09 -19.20
C ILE A 142 10.71 11.05 -19.92
N ASP A 143 11.99 11.35 -20.11
CA ASP A 143 12.97 10.47 -20.75
C ASP A 143 13.33 9.29 -19.81
N PRO A 144 12.96 8.04 -20.15
CA PRO A 144 13.25 6.88 -19.32
C PRO A 144 14.71 6.42 -19.36
N ASP A 145 15.50 6.91 -20.30
CA ASP A 145 16.94 6.63 -20.36
C ASP A 145 17.72 7.48 -19.35
N ARG A 146 17.13 8.59 -18.90
CA ARG A 146 17.71 9.52 -17.94
C ARG A 146 17.10 9.40 -16.54
N TYR A 147 15.80 9.12 -16.46
CA TYR A 147 15.06 9.13 -15.21
C TYR A 147 14.42 7.80 -14.95
N THR A 148 14.40 7.43 -13.66
CA THR A 148 13.70 6.27 -13.16
C THR A 148 12.73 6.69 -12.05
N GLY A 149 11.84 5.82 -11.65
CA GLY A 149 10.92 6.14 -10.58
C GLY A 149 10.31 4.90 -9.96
N PHE A 150 9.69 5.06 -8.81
CA PHE A 150 8.84 4.04 -8.22
C PHE A 150 7.47 4.60 -7.87
N ALA A 151 6.49 3.71 -7.82
CA ALA A 151 5.16 4.00 -7.31
C ALA A 151 4.69 2.89 -6.36
N PHE A 152 3.78 3.24 -5.47
CA PHE A 152 3.09 2.30 -4.59
C PHE A 152 1.67 2.80 -4.34
N GLY A 153 0.74 1.86 -4.06
CA GLY A 153 -0.63 2.23 -3.76
C GLY A 153 -1.38 1.14 -3.01
N TRP A 154 -2.22 1.56 -2.03
CA TRP A 154 -3.08 0.66 -1.27
C TRP A 154 -4.33 1.34 -0.74
N GLY A 155 -5.29 0.54 -0.28
CA GLY A 155 -6.53 1.02 0.31
C GLY A 155 -6.31 1.64 1.68
N VAL A 156 -6.81 2.86 1.89
CA VAL A 156 -6.74 3.55 3.18
C VAL A 156 -7.44 2.74 4.26
N GLU A 157 -8.65 2.26 3.98
CA GLU A 157 -9.46 1.47 4.92
C GLU A 157 -8.73 0.17 5.31
N ARG A 158 -8.15 -0.56 4.34
CA ARG A 158 -7.36 -1.76 4.62
C ARG A 158 -6.14 -1.45 5.49
N THR A 159 -5.49 -0.32 5.27
CA THR A 159 -4.38 0.14 6.08
C THR A 159 -4.80 0.35 7.54
N TYR A 160 -5.97 0.93 7.76
CA TYR A 160 -6.51 1.14 9.10
C TYR A 160 -6.95 -0.15 9.80
N THR A 161 -7.50 -1.14 9.09
CA THR A 161 -7.86 -2.44 9.70
C THR A 161 -6.66 -3.17 10.31
N LEU A 162 -5.44 -2.85 9.87
CA LEU A 162 -4.20 -3.45 10.36
C LEU A 162 -3.52 -2.63 11.46
N LYS A 163 -4.07 -1.46 11.82
CA LYS A 163 -3.46 -0.56 12.81
C LYS A 163 -3.65 -1.12 14.23
N PRO A 164 -2.58 -1.21 15.03
CA PRO A 164 -2.69 -1.62 16.42
C PRO A 164 -3.65 -0.74 17.22
N GLY A 165 -4.49 -1.37 18.05
CA GLY A 165 -5.44 -0.68 18.91
C GLY A 165 -6.81 -0.37 18.25
N LEU A 166 -7.01 -0.73 16.99
CA LEU A 166 -8.31 -0.68 16.33
C LEU A 166 -8.85 -2.10 16.14
N GLU A 167 -10.10 -2.32 16.51
CA GLU A 167 -10.82 -3.58 16.32
C GLU A 167 -11.79 -3.44 15.14
N ILE A 168 -11.25 -3.68 13.93
CA ILE A 168 -12.01 -3.58 12.68
C ILE A 168 -11.87 -4.90 11.92
N ASP A 169 -12.88 -5.74 12.02
CA ASP A 169 -12.94 -7.06 11.37
C ASP A 169 -13.72 -7.06 10.04
N ASP A 170 -14.46 -5.98 9.77
CA ASP A 170 -15.22 -5.79 8.54
C ASP A 170 -15.02 -4.37 8.00
N ILE A 171 -14.41 -4.26 6.82
CA ILE A 171 -14.09 -2.97 6.19
C ILE A 171 -15.37 -2.15 5.87
N ARG A 172 -16.54 -2.80 5.76
CA ARG A 172 -17.81 -2.12 5.48
C ARG A 172 -18.27 -1.23 6.62
N LEU A 173 -17.77 -1.45 7.85
CA LEU A 173 -18.06 -0.63 9.03
C LEU A 173 -17.65 0.83 8.84
N PHE A 174 -16.59 1.11 8.06
CA PHE A 174 -16.19 2.48 7.75
C PHE A 174 -17.29 3.31 7.08
N TYR A 175 -18.26 2.66 6.46
CA TYR A 175 -19.35 3.28 5.69
C TYR A 175 -20.75 2.96 6.22
N SER A 176 -20.85 2.23 7.34
CA SER A 176 -22.14 1.84 7.92
C SER A 176 -22.88 2.97 8.64
N GLY A 177 -22.13 3.99 9.09
CA GLY A 177 -22.67 5.06 9.93
C GLY A 177 -23.01 4.62 11.36
N GLU A 178 -22.54 3.46 11.82
CA GLU A 178 -22.77 2.96 13.17
C GLU A 178 -22.04 3.82 14.21
N SER A 179 -22.82 4.40 15.13
CA SER A 179 -22.28 5.30 16.16
C SER A 179 -21.29 4.61 17.10
N ALA A 180 -21.51 3.34 17.43
CA ALA A 180 -20.59 2.56 18.27
C ALA A 180 -19.22 2.36 17.59
N PHE A 181 -19.21 2.19 16.26
CA PHE A 181 -17.96 2.12 15.50
C PHE A 181 -17.26 3.48 15.48
N LEU A 182 -18.00 4.58 15.24
CA LEU A 182 -17.42 5.92 15.15
C LEU A 182 -16.84 6.42 16.49
N GLN A 183 -17.31 5.89 17.64
CA GLN A 183 -16.79 6.23 18.97
C GLN A 183 -15.37 5.70 19.23
N GLN A 184 -14.80 4.84 18.36
CA GLN A 184 -13.42 4.35 18.48
C GLN A 184 -12.38 5.38 18.03
N PHE A 185 -12.80 6.42 17.32
CA PHE A 185 -11.99 7.49 16.77
C PHE A 185 -12.26 8.82 17.49
#